data_5f8d9ec296b4633ec524562a724862bb
#
_entry.id   5f8d9ec296b4633ec524562a724862bb
#
_cell.length_a   1.000
_cell.length_b   1.000
_cell.length_c   1.000
_cell.angle_alpha   90.00
_cell.angle_beta   90.00
_cell.angle_gamma   90.00
#
_symmetry.space_group_name_H-M   'P 1'
#
loop_
_entity.id
_entity.type
_entity.pdbx_description
1 polymer ?
#
loop_
_entity_poly.entity_id
_entity_poly.type
_entity_poly.pdbx_seq_one_letter_code
_entity_poly.pdbx_strand_id
1 'polypeptide(L)'
;AMCRYPNLGILDCAFSIVRGGEQHAFHGSRRMPLEPTDLTVGPFELQILEPMGRTRLVLDDNETGIAAGLTFTPRTAAGEAGRQTLVRDDRLVLDSTRFAQFGHWEGEVTYGGEHLKVDAATTPGTKDRSWGVRPVGDPAPPGAPSLNFTGIFFLWAPIHWEDRCTHFLVFEEPDGRQWHTDAMIVPVHDGATPPVVDPEVQILAGATHQLVYESGTRRMKEGRIALVDHDGSLLEIDLEPLICFRMKGIGYTHAVWGHGMWKGELAIAGESWREEDLDPMAYDNQHIQQVVRARHGDQVGVGVLEQLAFGLHDRYGFKELLDPAPLDVGTIGPW
;
A
#
# COMPACT_ATOMS: atom_id res chain seq x y z
N ALA A 1 5.85 -8.19 -1.59
CA ALA A 1 6.73 -7.00 -1.70
C ALA A 1 8.15 -7.41 -2.06
N MET A 2 8.87 -6.53 -2.78
CA MET A 2 10.29 -6.66 -3.10
C MET A 2 10.92 -5.27 -3.02
N CYS A 3 11.90 -5.09 -2.15
CA CYS A 3 12.47 -3.78 -1.82
C CYS A 3 14.00 -3.80 -1.93
N ARG A 4 14.54 -2.95 -2.80
CA ARG A 4 15.99 -2.76 -2.96
C ARG A 4 16.43 -1.47 -2.27
N TYR A 5 17.44 -1.56 -1.41
CA TYR A 5 18.04 -0.43 -0.69
C TYR A 5 19.53 -0.34 -1.02
N PRO A 6 19.90 0.25 -2.19
CA PRO A 6 21.30 0.29 -2.65
C PRO A 6 22.24 0.99 -1.67
N ASN A 7 21.75 2.05 -1.01
CA ASN A 7 22.52 2.81 0.00
C ASN A 7 22.77 2.02 1.30
N LEU A 8 21.99 0.96 1.55
CA LEU A 8 22.12 0.09 2.71
C LEU A 8 22.70 -1.29 2.36
N GLY A 9 22.81 -1.62 1.07
CA GLY A 9 23.27 -2.92 0.59
C GLY A 9 22.32 -4.07 0.90
N ILE A 10 20.99 -3.78 0.99
CA ILE A 10 19.97 -4.73 1.42
C ILE A 10 18.94 -4.96 0.31
N LEU A 11 18.52 -6.22 0.17
CA LEU A 11 17.37 -6.66 -0.63
C LEU A 11 16.41 -7.39 0.29
N ASP A 12 15.23 -6.79 0.50
CA ASP A 12 14.15 -7.37 1.30
C ASP A 12 13.02 -7.87 0.41
N CYS A 13 12.35 -8.92 0.85
CA CYS A 13 11.09 -9.37 0.26
C CYS A 13 10.11 -9.82 1.34
N ALA A 14 8.84 -9.84 0.98
CA ALA A 14 7.80 -10.42 1.81
C ALA A 14 6.61 -10.88 0.96
N PHE A 15 5.94 -11.93 1.42
CA PHE A 15 4.66 -12.39 0.91
C PHE A 15 3.71 -12.58 2.07
N SER A 16 2.51 -12.02 1.98
CA SER A 16 1.55 -12.14 3.07
C SER A 16 0.14 -12.33 2.53
N ILE A 17 -0.65 -13.15 3.21
CA ILE A 17 -2.04 -13.44 2.88
C ILE A 17 -2.92 -13.25 4.11
N VAL A 18 -4.16 -12.81 3.87
CA VAL A 18 -5.22 -12.76 4.90
C VAL A 18 -6.34 -13.68 4.49
N ARG A 19 -6.75 -14.56 5.40
CA ARG A 19 -7.87 -15.47 5.20
C ARG A 19 -8.55 -15.79 6.53
N GLY A 20 -9.88 -15.66 6.57
CA GLY A 20 -10.66 -16.07 7.75
C GLY A 20 -10.31 -15.31 9.04
N GLY A 21 -9.85 -14.07 8.94
CA GLY A 21 -9.43 -13.27 10.10
C GLY A 21 -7.99 -13.55 10.58
N GLU A 22 -7.26 -14.42 9.88
CA GLU A 22 -5.85 -14.67 10.14
C GLU A 22 -4.99 -14.08 9.03
N GLN A 23 -3.86 -13.49 9.39
CA GLN A 23 -2.83 -13.05 8.46
C GLN A 23 -1.57 -13.88 8.66
N HIS A 24 -0.99 -14.34 7.56
CA HIS A 24 0.23 -15.13 7.52
C HIS A 24 1.24 -14.42 6.64
N ALA A 25 2.48 -14.39 7.06
CA ALA A 25 3.54 -13.68 6.38
C ALA A 25 4.80 -14.54 6.23
N PHE A 26 5.40 -14.46 5.06
CA PHE A 26 6.77 -14.83 4.78
C PHE A 26 7.60 -13.55 4.69
N HIS A 27 8.75 -13.53 5.35
CA HIS A 27 9.72 -12.45 5.27
C HIS A 27 11.08 -12.99 4.83
N GLY A 28 11.74 -12.27 3.96
CA GLY A 28 13.10 -12.57 3.53
C GLY A 28 13.95 -11.30 3.42
N SER A 29 15.22 -11.42 3.74
CA SER A 29 16.20 -10.35 3.61
C SER A 29 17.57 -10.93 3.30
N ARG A 30 18.31 -10.27 2.42
CA ARG A 30 19.70 -10.64 2.15
C ARG A 30 20.57 -9.44 1.80
N ARG A 31 21.91 -9.66 1.78
CA ARG A 31 22.80 -8.73 1.12
C ARG A 31 22.38 -8.53 -0.33
N MET A 32 22.25 -7.27 -0.72
CA MET A 32 21.84 -6.92 -2.07
C MET A 32 22.88 -7.38 -3.10
N PRO A 33 22.48 -8.09 -4.16
CA PRO A 33 23.38 -8.47 -5.23
C PRO A 33 23.78 -7.26 -6.09
N LEU A 34 24.93 -7.37 -6.74
CA LEU A 34 25.42 -6.34 -7.67
C LEU A 34 24.56 -6.27 -8.93
N GLU A 35 24.03 -7.42 -9.39
CA GLU A 35 23.16 -7.50 -10.55
C GLU A 35 21.77 -6.93 -10.21
N PRO A 36 21.33 -5.81 -10.84
CA PRO A 36 20.05 -5.17 -10.50
C PRO A 36 18.82 -6.02 -10.76
N THR A 37 18.90 -6.97 -11.67
CA THR A 37 17.79 -7.86 -12.07
C THR A 37 17.74 -9.15 -11.25
N ASP A 38 18.73 -9.42 -10.41
CA ASP A 38 18.66 -10.50 -9.44
C ASP A 38 17.75 -10.09 -8.26
N LEU A 39 16.50 -10.52 -8.35
CA LEU A 39 15.44 -10.25 -7.38
C LEU A 39 15.05 -11.54 -6.64
N THR A 40 16.05 -12.34 -6.25
CA THR A 40 15.88 -13.60 -5.51
C THR A 40 16.30 -13.41 -4.06
N VAL A 41 15.50 -13.87 -3.10
CA VAL A 41 15.82 -13.91 -1.66
C VAL A 41 15.38 -15.26 -1.09
N GLY A 42 16.33 -16.18 -0.94
CA GLY A 42 16.00 -17.55 -0.52
C GLY A 42 15.00 -18.22 -1.48
N PRO A 43 13.84 -18.68 -0.98
CA PRO A 43 12.81 -19.31 -1.81
C PRO A 43 11.94 -18.29 -2.58
N PHE A 44 12.10 -17.01 -2.33
CA PHE A 44 11.31 -15.97 -3.01
C PHE A 44 12.04 -15.41 -4.22
N GLU A 45 11.38 -15.35 -5.37
CA GLU A 45 11.88 -14.74 -6.60
C GLU A 45 10.81 -13.86 -7.26
N LEU A 46 11.20 -12.65 -7.70
CA LEU A 46 10.40 -11.80 -8.54
C LEU A 46 10.99 -11.74 -9.95
N GLN A 47 10.31 -12.35 -10.92
CA GLN A 47 10.73 -12.43 -12.32
C GLN A 47 10.05 -11.32 -13.13
N ILE A 48 10.83 -10.50 -13.81
CA ILE A 48 10.33 -9.51 -14.78
C ILE A 48 10.24 -10.24 -16.14
N LEU A 49 9.06 -10.74 -16.49
CA LEU A 49 8.83 -11.43 -17.75
C LEU A 49 8.82 -10.44 -18.92
N GLU A 50 8.23 -9.28 -18.72
CA GLU A 50 8.16 -8.18 -19.68
C GLU A 50 8.33 -6.85 -18.92
N PRO A 51 9.34 -6.02 -19.26
CA PRO A 51 9.50 -4.70 -18.65
C PRO A 51 8.23 -3.85 -18.78
N MET A 52 7.77 -3.26 -17.66
CA MET A 52 6.48 -2.55 -17.53
C MET A 52 5.24 -3.38 -17.88
N GLY A 53 5.42 -4.63 -18.23
CA GLY A 53 4.39 -5.62 -18.55
C GLY A 53 4.26 -6.68 -17.46
N ARG A 54 4.31 -7.95 -17.88
CA ARG A 54 4.08 -9.10 -16.99
C ARG A 54 5.21 -9.32 -16.00
N THR A 55 4.82 -9.69 -14.80
CA THR A 55 5.73 -10.00 -13.69
C THR A 55 5.27 -11.30 -13.04
N ARG A 56 6.20 -12.19 -12.74
CA ARG A 56 5.91 -13.44 -12.02
C ARG A 56 6.54 -13.40 -10.64
N LEU A 57 5.76 -13.76 -9.63
CA LEU A 57 6.20 -13.99 -8.27
C LEU A 57 6.23 -15.49 -8.03
N VAL A 58 7.35 -15.98 -7.53
CA VAL A 58 7.54 -17.36 -7.10
C VAL A 58 7.93 -17.35 -5.62
N LEU A 59 7.28 -18.16 -4.85
CA LEU A 59 7.67 -18.50 -3.48
C LEU A 59 7.65 -20.02 -3.40
N ASP A 60 8.81 -20.64 -3.47
CA ASP A 60 8.97 -22.08 -3.36
C ASP A 60 8.64 -22.59 -1.96
N ASP A 61 8.46 -23.89 -1.82
CA ASP A 61 8.24 -24.55 -0.54
C ASP A 61 9.31 -24.14 0.49
N ASN A 62 8.86 -23.77 1.67
CA ASN A 62 9.70 -23.26 2.75
C ASN A 62 9.08 -23.54 4.13
N GLU A 63 9.80 -23.18 5.17
CA GLU A 63 9.40 -23.44 6.56
C GLU A 63 8.11 -22.72 7.02
N THR A 64 7.67 -21.68 6.31
CA THR A 64 6.45 -20.96 6.67
C THR A 64 5.17 -21.67 6.24
N GLY A 65 5.28 -22.68 5.36
CA GLY A 65 4.13 -23.38 4.79
C GLY A 65 3.34 -22.57 3.77
N ILE A 66 3.86 -21.41 3.34
CA ILE A 66 3.30 -20.61 2.25
C ILE A 66 4.12 -20.85 1.00
N ALA A 67 3.48 -21.25 -0.10
CA ALA A 67 4.10 -21.30 -1.42
C ALA A 67 3.20 -20.61 -2.44
N ALA A 68 3.77 -20.00 -3.47
CA ALA A 68 3.01 -19.27 -4.47
C ALA A 68 3.71 -19.28 -5.84
N GLY A 69 2.91 -19.39 -6.89
CA GLY A 69 3.32 -19.17 -8.27
C GLY A 69 2.30 -18.27 -8.95
N LEU A 70 2.55 -16.96 -8.94
CA LEU A 70 1.58 -15.96 -9.38
C LEU A 70 2.13 -15.11 -10.53
N THR A 71 1.34 -14.90 -11.56
CA THR A 71 1.67 -14.00 -12.66
C THR A 71 0.74 -12.80 -12.66
N PHE A 72 1.31 -11.61 -12.62
CA PHE A 72 0.60 -10.36 -12.83
C PHE A 72 0.60 -10.01 -14.31
N THR A 73 -0.59 -9.74 -14.85
CA THR A 73 -0.78 -9.24 -16.22
C THR A 73 -1.46 -7.87 -16.13
N PRO A 74 -0.83 -6.79 -16.65
CA PRO A 74 -1.43 -5.47 -16.60
C PRO A 74 -2.63 -5.35 -17.53
N ARG A 75 -3.64 -4.58 -17.11
CA ARG A 75 -4.76 -4.11 -17.93
C ARG A 75 -4.73 -2.61 -18.20
N THR A 76 -3.80 -1.89 -17.57
CA THR A 76 -3.61 -0.45 -17.76
C THR A 76 -2.15 -0.12 -18.01
N ALA A 77 -1.89 1.06 -18.59
CA ALA A 77 -0.60 1.70 -18.46
C ALA A 77 -0.25 1.97 -16.99
N ALA A 78 1.01 2.29 -16.71
CA ALA A 78 1.42 2.77 -15.40
C ALA A 78 1.06 4.24 -15.24
N GLY A 79 0.24 4.58 -14.24
CA GLY A 79 -0.04 5.97 -13.86
C GLY A 79 1.06 6.49 -12.92
N GLU A 80 1.89 7.40 -13.37
CA GLU A 80 2.95 8.01 -12.54
C GLU A 80 2.36 9.13 -11.69
N ALA A 81 2.56 9.03 -10.37
CA ALA A 81 2.19 10.06 -9.41
C ALA A 81 3.23 11.18 -9.35
N GLY A 82 2.82 12.36 -8.93
CA GLY A 82 3.69 13.50 -8.71
C GLY A 82 4.79 13.19 -7.68
N ARG A 83 5.94 13.86 -7.82
CA ARG A 83 7.05 13.71 -6.87
C ARG A 83 6.65 14.21 -5.49
N GLN A 84 6.85 13.38 -4.48
CA GLN A 84 6.55 13.63 -3.08
C GLN A 84 7.83 14.06 -2.36
N THR A 85 7.87 15.31 -1.88
CA THR A 85 9.03 15.83 -1.16
C THR A 85 8.58 16.39 0.18
N LEU A 86 9.15 15.88 1.27
CA LEU A 86 8.90 16.33 2.63
C LEU A 86 10.22 16.68 3.32
N VAL A 87 10.33 17.92 3.74
CA VAL A 87 11.44 18.41 4.56
C VAL A 87 10.89 18.82 5.93
N ARG A 88 11.53 18.37 7.01
CA ARG A 88 11.23 18.76 8.39
C ARG A 88 12.53 19.10 9.11
N ASP A 89 12.53 20.22 9.82
CA ASP A 89 13.71 20.69 10.55
C ASP A 89 15.00 20.70 9.69
N ASP A 90 14.89 21.23 8.45
CA ASP A 90 15.96 21.26 7.43
C ASP A 90 16.51 19.86 7.02
N ARG A 91 15.78 18.79 7.35
CA ARG A 91 16.13 17.42 6.97
C ARG A 91 15.16 16.89 5.93
N LEU A 92 15.73 16.27 4.91
CA LEU A 92 14.93 15.54 3.91
C LEU A 92 14.41 14.25 4.55
N VAL A 93 13.09 14.17 4.75
CA VAL A 93 12.39 12.99 5.32
C VAL A 93 11.93 12.05 4.21
N LEU A 94 11.35 12.61 3.15
CA LEU A 94 10.82 11.88 2.01
C LEU A 94 11.14 12.64 0.73
N ASP A 95 11.62 11.93 -0.28
CA ASP A 95 11.75 12.44 -1.63
C ASP A 95 11.60 11.27 -2.61
N SER A 96 10.40 11.02 -3.04
CA SER A 96 10.06 9.81 -3.79
C SER A 96 9.10 10.07 -4.95
N THR A 97 9.20 9.19 -5.92
CA THR A 97 8.24 9.07 -7.03
C THR A 97 7.67 7.67 -7.01
N ARG A 98 6.45 7.50 -7.49
CA ARG A 98 5.79 6.21 -7.63
C ARG A 98 4.96 6.13 -8.89
N PHE A 99 4.64 4.90 -9.29
CA PHE A 99 3.52 4.65 -10.18
C PHE A 99 2.65 3.51 -9.65
N ALA A 100 1.37 3.55 -9.99
CA ALA A 100 0.44 2.43 -9.86
C ALA A 100 0.10 1.88 -11.24
N GLN A 101 0.06 0.56 -11.36
CA GLN A 101 -0.37 -0.15 -12.56
C GLN A 101 -1.38 -1.21 -12.17
N PHE A 102 -2.55 -1.17 -12.81
CA PHE A 102 -3.66 -2.08 -12.53
C PHE A 102 -3.62 -3.29 -13.46
N GLY A 103 -4.04 -4.44 -12.95
CA GLY A 103 -4.02 -5.69 -13.72
C GLY A 103 -4.74 -6.81 -13.00
N HIS A 104 -4.37 -8.01 -13.32
CA HIS A 104 -4.93 -9.24 -12.75
C HIS A 104 -3.82 -10.18 -12.33
N TRP A 105 -4.10 -10.99 -11.30
CA TRP A 105 -3.25 -12.09 -10.89
C TRP A 105 -3.84 -13.41 -11.31
N GLU A 106 -2.99 -14.34 -11.77
CA GLU A 106 -3.33 -15.73 -12.03
C GLU A 106 -2.24 -16.65 -11.50
N GLY A 107 -2.63 -17.89 -11.18
CA GLY A 107 -1.72 -18.92 -10.70
C GLY A 107 -2.28 -19.68 -9.51
N GLU A 108 -1.43 -19.95 -8.53
CA GLU A 108 -1.81 -20.71 -7.33
C GLU A 108 -1.06 -20.23 -6.09
N VAL A 109 -1.70 -20.41 -4.94
CA VAL A 109 -1.12 -20.21 -3.61
C VAL A 109 -1.41 -21.45 -2.80
N THR A 110 -0.39 -21.99 -2.14
CA THR A 110 -0.53 -23.05 -1.14
C THR A 110 -0.31 -22.47 0.24
N TYR A 111 -1.19 -22.77 1.17
CA TYR A 111 -1.07 -22.38 2.56
C TYR A 111 -1.80 -23.39 3.46
N GLY A 112 -1.15 -23.83 4.55
CA GLY A 112 -1.75 -24.75 5.52
C GLY A 112 -2.20 -26.09 4.91
N GLY A 113 -1.57 -26.54 3.83
CA GLY A 113 -1.94 -27.73 3.07
C GLY A 113 -3.11 -27.54 2.10
N GLU A 114 -3.69 -26.35 2.01
CA GLU A 114 -4.72 -26.02 1.02
C GLU A 114 -4.09 -25.40 -0.23
N HIS A 115 -4.65 -25.76 -1.38
CA HIS A 115 -4.29 -25.18 -2.69
C HIS A 115 -5.39 -24.22 -3.13
N LEU A 116 -5.02 -22.96 -3.29
CA LEU A 116 -5.91 -21.90 -3.73
C LEU A 116 -5.58 -21.54 -5.18
N LYS A 117 -6.50 -21.82 -6.09
CA LYS A 117 -6.39 -21.34 -7.46
C LYS A 117 -6.69 -19.84 -7.50
N VAL A 118 -5.80 -19.09 -8.12
CA VAL A 118 -5.96 -17.65 -8.39
C VAL A 118 -6.34 -17.50 -9.86
N ASP A 119 -7.53 -16.94 -10.11
CA ASP A 119 -8.10 -16.81 -11.45
C ASP A 119 -8.10 -15.31 -11.85
N ALA A 120 -7.49 -15.00 -12.99
CA ALA A 120 -7.39 -13.64 -13.51
C ALA A 120 -8.75 -12.94 -13.63
N ALA A 121 -9.81 -13.68 -13.97
CA ALA A 121 -11.15 -13.12 -14.13
C ALA A 121 -11.75 -12.57 -12.82
N THR A 122 -11.26 -13.05 -11.66
CA THR A 122 -11.82 -12.70 -10.34
C THR A 122 -10.80 -12.11 -9.38
N THR A 123 -9.53 -11.98 -9.81
CA THR A 123 -8.46 -11.52 -8.93
C THR A 123 -7.78 -10.28 -9.49
N PRO A 124 -8.39 -9.10 -9.29
CA PRO A 124 -7.74 -7.85 -9.63
C PRO A 124 -6.47 -7.65 -8.79
N GLY A 125 -5.51 -6.97 -9.35
CA GLY A 125 -4.23 -6.69 -8.71
C GLY A 125 -3.71 -5.30 -9.04
N THR A 126 -3.07 -4.67 -8.07
CA THR A 126 -2.37 -3.40 -8.27
C THR A 126 -0.88 -3.60 -8.03
N LYS A 127 -0.06 -3.19 -9.00
CA LYS A 127 1.38 -3.14 -8.88
C LYS A 127 1.79 -1.70 -8.54
N ASP A 128 2.16 -1.47 -7.29
CA ASP A 128 2.77 -0.21 -6.85
C ASP A 128 4.30 -0.33 -6.91
N ARG A 129 4.95 0.67 -7.49
CA ARG A 129 6.41 0.81 -7.44
C ARG A 129 6.77 2.23 -7.06
N SER A 130 7.67 2.36 -6.10
CA SER A 130 8.19 3.65 -5.68
C SER A 130 9.72 3.60 -5.53
N TRP A 131 10.36 4.72 -5.78
CA TRP A 131 11.80 4.88 -5.64
C TRP A 131 12.14 6.29 -5.15
N GLY A 132 13.29 6.40 -4.46
CA GLY A 132 13.75 7.67 -3.90
C GLY A 132 14.20 7.54 -2.45
N VAL A 133 14.19 8.64 -1.73
CA VAL A 133 14.58 8.72 -0.32
C VAL A 133 13.35 8.50 0.55
N ARG A 134 13.46 7.54 1.48
CA ARG A 134 12.41 7.18 2.45
C ARG A 134 13.03 6.91 3.82
N PRO A 135 12.28 7.12 4.92
CA PRO A 135 12.75 6.77 6.26
C PRO A 135 12.67 5.24 6.45
N VAL A 136 13.73 4.54 6.04
CA VAL A 136 13.86 3.08 6.15
C VAL A 136 15.22 2.72 6.75
N GLY A 137 15.33 1.48 7.23
CA GLY A 137 16.54 0.96 7.88
C GLY A 137 16.53 1.18 9.39
N ASP A 138 17.67 0.86 10.00
CA ASP A 138 17.87 1.14 11.41
C ASP A 138 17.79 2.64 11.69
N PRO A 139 17.33 3.03 12.89
CA PRO A 139 17.30 4.44 13.26
C PRO A 139 18.63 5.12 12.99
N ALA A 140 18.60 6.32 12.38
CA ALA A 140 19.79 7.11 12.15
C ALA A 140 20.55 7.36 13.47
N PRO A 141 21.89 7.55 13.41
CA PRO A 141 22.66 7.93 14.60
C PRO A 141 21.99 9.10 15.34
N PRO A 142 22.07 9.14 16.67
CA PRO A 142 21.36 10.13 17.47
C PRO A 142 21.80 11.55 17.07
N GLY A 143 20.85 12.34 16.69
CA GLY A 143 20.91 13.78 16.51
C GLY A 143 19.91 14.45 17.43
N ALA A 144 19.75 15.76 17.36
CA ALA A 144 18.67 16.43 18.06
C ALA A 144 17.31 15.83 17.58
N PRO A 145 16.39 15.52 18.50
CA PRO A 145 15.06 15.10 18.13
C PRO A 145 14.38 16.16 17.25
N SER A 146 13.51 15.71 16.34
CA SER A 146 12.69 16.66 15.59
C SER A 146 11.80 17.46 16.56
N LEU A 147 11.76 18.76 16.40
CA LEU A 147 10.89 19.65 17.17
C LEU A 147 9.48 19.72 16.57
N ASN A 148 9.34 19.36 15.31
CA ASN A 148 8.13 19.56 14.51
C ASN A 148 7.54 18.25 13.98
N PHE A 149 7.91 17.10 14.56
CA PHE A 149 7.30 15.83 14.16
C PHE A 149 5.89 15.75 14.76
N THR A 150 4.91 15.97 13.93
CA THR A 150 3.48 15.93 14.29
C THR A 150 2.80 14.65 13.83
N GLY A 151 3.54 13.77 13.17
CA GLY A 151 3.04 12.51 12.64
C GLY A 151 3.00 12.47 11.11
N ILE A 152 2.26 11.51 10.59
CA ILE A 152 1.98 11.34 9.17
C ILE A 152 0.53 10.93 9.01
N PHE A 153 -0.20 11.64 8.15
CA PHE A 153 -1.53 11.23 7.71
C PHE A 153 -1.46 10.98 6.20
N PHE A 154 -1.69 9.73 5.82
CA PHE A 154 -1.60 9.27 4.45
C PHE A 154 -2.74 8.33 4.12
N LEU A 155 -3.40 8.59 2.99
CA LEU A 155 -4.41 7.72 2.41
C LEU A 155 -4.07 7.45 0.95
N TRP A 156 -4.24 6.20 0.52
CA TRP A 156 -4.07 5.78 -0.86
C TRP A 156 -5.14 4.77 -1.24
N ALA A 157 -5.82 5.00 -2.36
CA ALA A 157 -6.87 4.10 -2.83
C ALA A 157 -6.81 3.88 -4.33
N PRO A 158 -6.16 2.80 -4.79
CA PRO A 158 -6.30 2.27 -6.13
C PRO A 158 -7.58 1.44 -6.24
N ILE A 159 -8.45 1.76 -7.19
CA ILE A 159 -9.73 1.08 -7.36
C ILE A 159 -9.90 0.63 -8.80
N HIS A 160 -10.31 -0.62 -8.96
CA HIS A 160 -10.66 -1.25 -10.22
C HIS A 160 -12.17 -1.13 -10.49
N TRP A 161 -12.51 -0.60 -11.63
CA TRP A 161 -13.85 -0.57 -12.20
C TRP A 161 -13.90 -1.45 -13.45
N GLU A 162 -15.06 -1.63 -14.01
CA GLU A 162 -15.21 -2.40 -15.24
C GLU A 162 -14.48 -1.74 -16.42
N ASP A 163 -14.68 -0.45 -16.60
CA ASP A 163 -14.25 0.35 -17.76
C ASP A 163 -13.00 1.22 -17.55
N ARG A 164 -12.54 1.35 -16.32
CA ARG A 164 -11.40 2.19 -15.94
C ARG A 164 -10.77 1.73 -14.63
N CYS A 165 -9.71 2.38 -14.23
CA CYS A 165 -9.20 2.33 -12.86
C CYS A 165 -9.04 3.76 -12.32
N THR A 166 -9.16 3.92 -11.01
CA THR A 166 -8.94 5.22 -10.35
C THR A 166 -7.82 5.14 -9.33
N HIS A 167 -7.05 6.20 -9.25
CA HIS A 167 -5.99 6.39 -8.27
C HIS A 167 -6.32 7.61 -7.43
N PHE A 168 -6.29 7.44 -6.12
CA PHE A 168 -6.47 8.46 -5.11
C PHE A 168 -5.29 8.43 -4.14
N LEU A 169 -4.69 9.56 -3.85
CA LEU A 169 -3.63 9.68 -2.86
C LEU A 169 -3.66 11.06 -2.21
N VAL A 170 -3.57 11.11 -0.89
CA VAL A 170 -3.40 12.34 -0.12
C VAL A 170 -2.40 12.16 1.02
N PHE A 171 -1.63 13.22 1.26
CA PHE A 171 -0.89 13.44 2.50
C PHE A 171 -1.36 14.74 3.13
N GLU A 172 -1.63 14.72 4.42
CA GLU A 172 -2.15 15.87 5.14
C GLU A 172 -1.26 16.26 6.33
N GLU A 173 -1.25 17.56 6.62
CA GLU A 173 -0.77 18.11 7.88
C GLU A 173 -1.83 17.91 8.98
N PRO A 174 -1.49 18.10 10.26
CA PRO A 174 -2.45 17.95 11.36
C PRO A 174 -3.73 18.79 11.23
N ASP A 175 -3.65 19.95 10.61
CA ASP A 175 -4.80 20.83 10.35
C ASP A 175 -5.67 20.39 9.17
N GLY A 176 -5.34 19.25 8.52
CA GLY A 176 -6.02 18.73 7.35
C GLY A 176 -5.60 19.39 6.03
N ARG A 177 -4.62 20.28 6.03
CA ARG A 177 -4.08 20.87 4.80
C ARG A 177 -3.25 19.84 4.06
N GLN A 178 -3.61 19.58 2.81
CA GLN A 178 -2.88 18.65 1.95
C GLN A 178 -1.54 19.29 1.53
N TRP A 179 -0.44 18.60 1.81
CA TRP A 179 0.88 18.99 1.28
C TRP A 179 1.26 18.19 0.04
N HIS A 180 0.56 17.08 -0.23
CA HIS A 180 0.65 16.32 -1.47
C HIS A 180 -0.67 15.63 -1.78
N THR A 181 -1.07 15.63 -3.05
CA THR A 181 -2.26 14.92 -3.54
C THR A 181 -2.02 14.46 -4.97
N ASP A 182 -2.52 13.26 -5.30
CA ASP A 182 -2.60 12.74 -6.65
C ASP A 182 -3.97 12.11 -6.90
N ALA A 183 -4.53 12.41 -8.06
CA ALA A 183 -5.78 11.84 -8.51
C ALA A 183 -5.71 11.55 -10.00
N MET A 184 -6.05 10.33 -10.41
CA MET A 184 -6.00 9.91 -11.80
C MET A 184 -7.18 9.00 -12.16
N ILE A 185 -7.62 9.10 -13.39
CA ILE A 185 -8.44 8.10 -14.08
C ILE A 185 -7.56 7.45 -15.14
N VAL A 186 -7.45 6.11 -15.07
CA VAL A 186 -6.56 5.33 -15.93
C VAL A 186 -7.43 4.40 -16.79
N PRO A 187 -7.39 4.53 -18.12
CA PRO A 187 -8.17 3.70 -19.02
C PRO A 187 -7.68 2.24 -18.99
N VAL A 188 -8.60 1.30 -19.22
CA VAL A 188 -8.30 -0.12 -19.33
C VAL A 188 -8.16 -0.54 -20.80
N HIS A 189 -7.27 -1.51 -21.04
CA HIS A 189 -6.97 -2.07 -22.34
C HIS A 189 -7.27 -3.57 -22.37
N ASP A 190 -8.52 -3.94 -22.08
CA ASP A 190 -8.93 -5.33 -22.03
C ASP A 190 -8.74 -6.03 -23.39
N GLY A 191 -8.06 -7.18 -23.39
CA GLY A 191 -7.76 -7.95 -24.60
C GLY A 191 -6.59 -7.43 -25.44
N ALA A 192 -5.90 -6.37 -25.00
CA ALA A 192 -4.70 -5.83 -25.65
C ALA A 192 -3.59 -5.60 -24.62
N THR A 193 -2.34 -5.59 -25.06
CA THR A 193 -1.23 -5.16 -24.19
C THR A 193 -1.31 -3.65 -23.99
N PRO A 194 -1.42 -3.16 -22.74
CA PRO A 194 -1.44 -1.73 -22.48
C PRO A 194 -0.15 -1.06 -22.97
N PRO A 195 -0.21 0.19 -23.44
CA PRO A 195 1.00 0.94 -23.77
C PRO A 195 1.82 1.21 -22.49
N VAL A 196 3.13 1.41 -22.64
CA VAL A 196 4.00 1.79 -21.50
C VAL A 196 3.61 3.17 -20.97
N VAL A 197 3.29 4.10 -21.87
CA VAL A 197 2.75 5.43 -21.58
C VAL A 197 1.45 5.58 -22.33
N ASP A 198 0.39 5.96 -21.61
CA ASP A 198 -0.92 6.15 -22.20
C ASP A 198 -1.32 7.64 -22.13
N PRO A 199 -1.48 8.31 -23.26
CA PRO A 199 -1.88 9.72 -23.30
C PRO A 199 -3.34 9.95 -22.84
N GLU A 200 -4.14 8.89 -22.72
CA GLU A 200 -5.53 8.98 -22.25
C GLU A 200 -5.64 8.91 -20.71
N VAL A 201 -4.53 8.72 -19.99
CA VAL A 201 -4.52 8.87 -18.53
C VAL A 201 -4.89 10.31 -18.17
N GLN A 202 -5.96 10.45 -17.42
CA GLN A 202 -6.45 11.76 -16.97
C GLN A 202 -5.84 12.08 -15.61
N ILE A 203 -5.01 13.09 -15.54
CA ILE A 203 -4.53 13.68 -14.30
C ILE A 203 -5.55 14.71 -13.84
N LEU A 204 -6.08 14.55 -12.63
CA LEU A 204 -7.12 15.40 -12.08
C LEU A 204 -6.53 16.51 -11.19
N ALA A 205 -7.33 17.49 -10.84
CA ALA A 205 -6.89 18.66 -10.08
C ALA A 205 -6.55 18.32 -8.61
N GLY A 206 -7.14 17.26 -8.07
CA GLY A 206 -6.88 16.87 -6.69
C GLY A 206 -7.79 15.76 -6.18
N ALA A 207 -7.76 15.56 -4.88
CA ALA A 207 -8.54 14.54 -4.18
C ALA A 207 -8.97 15.05 -2.80
N THR A 208 -10.07 14.52 -2.29
CA THR A 208 -10.55 14.80 -0.93
C THR A 208 -11.21 13.56 -0.34
N HIS A 209 -11.45 13.57 0.97
CA HIS A 209 -12.02 12.41 1.67
C HIS A 209 -12.86 12.80 2.87
N GLN A 210 -13.75 11.91 3.24
CA GLN A 210 -14.50 11.91 4.50
C GLN A 210 -14.45 10.49 5.05
N LEU A 211 -13.94 10.30 6.26
CA LEU A 211 -13.85 8.99 6.89
C LEU A 211 -14.57 9.01 8.24
N VAL A 212 -15.21 7.90 8.56
CA VAL A 212 -15.67 7.57 9.90
C VAL A 212 -14.78 6.46 10.42
N TYR A 213 -14.14 6.68 11.55
CA TYR A 213 -13.27 5.70 12.17
C TYR A 213 -14.06 4.78 13.12
N GLU A 214 -13.65 3.53 13.18
CA GLU A 214 -14.12 2.60 14.20
C GLU A 214 -13.62 3.05 15.58
N SER A 215 -14.56 3.18 16.51
CA SER A 215 -14.25 3.58 17.89
C SER A 215 -13.15 2.74 18.53
N GLY A 216 -12.22 3.38 19.20
CA GLY A 216 -11.09 2.70 19.85
C GLY A 216 -9.95 2.31 18.90
N THR A 217 -10.02 2.71 17.62
CA THR A 217 -9.01 2.41 16.61
C THR A 217 -8.70 3.65 15.76
N ARG A 218 -7.81 3.51 14.78
CA ARG A 218 -7.63 4.44 13.65
C ARG A 218 -7.91 3.72 12.32
N ARG A 219 -8.88 2.81 12.33
CA ARG A 219 -9.31 2.04 11.16
C ARG A 219 -10.62 2.60 10.63
N MET A 220 -10.71 2.79 9.31
CA MET A 220 -11.94 3.24 8.68
C MET A 220 -13.07 2.22 8.88
N LYS A 221 -14.22 2.71 9.36
CA LYS A 221 -15.48 1.99 9.44
C LYS A 221 -16.35 2.24 8.22
N GLU A 222 -16.34 3.47 7.73
CA GLU A 222 -17.07 3.95 6.57
C GLU A 222 -16.28 5.08 5.94
N GLY A 223 -16.27 5.20 4.62
CA GLY A 223 -15.53 6.25 3.95
C GLY A 223 -16.15 6.69 2.63
N ARG A 224 -15.89 7.94 2.29
CA ARG A 224 -16.11 8.51 0.98
C ARG A 224 -14.84 9.22 0.55
N ILE A 225 -14.38 8.96 -0.67
CA ILE A 225 -13.33 9.73 -1.32
C ILE A 225 -13.91 10.42 -2.56
N ALA A 226 -13.30 11.51 -2.98
CA ALA A 226 -13.65 12.14 -4.24
C ALA A 226 -12.39 12.54 -5.00
N LEU A 227 -12.40 12.29 -6.31
CA LEU A 227 -11.42 12.83 -7.25
C LEU A 227 -12.00 14.13 -7.80
N VAL A 228 -11.20 15.20 -7.78
CA VAL A 228 -11.61 16.56 -8.16
C VAL A 228 -11.11 16.85 -9.55
N ASP A 229 -12.00 17.12 -10.50
CA ASP A 229 -11.63 17.49 -11.85
C ASP A 229 -11.24 18.98 -11.91
N HIS A 230 -10.62 19.39 -13.01
CA HIS A 230 -10.16 20.78 -13.25
C HIS A 230 -11.29 21.81 -13.34
N ASP A 231 -12.52 21.37 -13.62
CA ASP A 231 -13.72 22.23 -13.58
C ASP A 231 -14.39 22.28 -12.19
N GLY A 232 -13.82 21.55 -11.21
CA GLY A 232 -14.34 21.44 -9.84
C GLY A 232 -15.41 20.37 -9.66
N SER A 233 -15.77 19.62 -10.70
CA SER A 233 -16.67 18.47 -10.54
C SER A 233 -16.01 17.37 -9.74
N LEU A 234 -16.85 16.55 -9.06
CA LEU A 234 -16.40 15.49 -8.16
C LEU A 234 -16.81 14.12 -8.70
N LEU A 235 -15.84 13.21 -8.79
CA LEU A 235 -16.11 11.78 -8.91
C LEU A 235 -16.10 11.21 -7.48
N GLU A 236 -17.29 11.10 -6.89
CA GLU A 236 -17.49 10.61 -5.52
C GLU A 236 -17.51 9.09 -5.50
N ILE A 237 -16.82 8.50 -4.52
CA ILE A 237 -16.68 7.06 -4.37
C ILE A 237 -16.92 6.69 -2.90
N ASP A 238 -18.01 5.98 -2.63
CA ASP A 238 -18.25 5.41 -1.30
C ASP A 238 -17.45 4.13 -1.11
N LEU A 239 -16.86 3.96 0.06
CA LEU A 239 -16.00 2.84 0.43
C LEU A 239 -16.59 2.03 1.57
N GLU A 240 -16.81 0.73 1.32
CA GLU A 240 -17.23 -0.26 2.30
C GLU A 240 -16.05 -1.21 2.59
N PRO A 241 -15.50 -1.25 3.82
CA PRO A 241 -14.39 -2.13 4.16
C PRO A 241 -14.83 -3.59 4.22
N LEU A 242 -13.99 -4.49 3.69
CA LEU A 242 -14.24 -5.93 3.62
C LEU A 242 -13.23 -6.73 4.44
N ILE A 243 -11.93 -6.51 4.21
CA ILE A 243 -10.83 -7.26 4.82
C ILE A 243 -9.76 -6.25 5.25
N CYS A 244 -9.23 -6.41 6.44
CA CYS A 244 -8.08 -5.64 6.93
C CYS A 244 -6.79 -6.44 6.70
N PHE A 245 -5.81 -5.83 6.06
CA PHE A 245 -4.46 -6.33 5.89
C PHE A 245 -3.51 -5.43 6.68
N ARG A 246 -2.74 -6.03 7.61
CA ARG A 246 -1.72 -5.33 8.38
C ARG A 246 -0.42 -5.25 7.59
N MET A 247 0.05 -4.04 7.32
CA MET A 247 1.22 -3.80 6.48
C MET A 247 2.53 -4.29 7.13
N LYS A 248 2.54 -4.57 8.44
CA LYS A 248 3.66 -5.26 9.08
C LYS A 248 3.96 -6.62 8.44
N GLY A 249 2.94 -7.30 7.89
CA GLY A 249 3.11 -8.56 7.16
C GLY A 249 3.94 -8.45 5.88
N ILE A 250 4.24 -7.24 5.44
CA ILE A 250 5.19 -6.97 4.37
C ILE A 250 6.32 -6.02 4.81
N GLY A 251 6.53 -5.88 6.13
CA GLY A 251 7.68 -5.23 6.72
C GLY A 251 7.51 -3.76 7.12
N TYR A 252 6.33 -3.13 6.91
CA TYR A 252 6.12 -1.76 7.37
C TYR A 252 5.95 -1.72 8.89
N THR A 253 6.63 -0.79 9.55
CA THR A 253 6.59 -0.58 11.01
C THR A 253 6.96 -1.81 11.86
N HIS A 254 7.44 -2.88 11.24
CA HIS A 254 7.78 -4.11 11.93
C HIS A 254 9.08 -3.97 12.72
N ALA A 255 9.07 -4.38 13.99
CA ALA A 255 10.21 -4.21 14.89
C ALA A 255 11.48 -4.99 14.46
N VAL A 256 11.31 -6.16 13.83
CA VAL A 256 12.39 -7.03 13.39
C VAL A 256 12.53 -7.02 11.86
N TRP A 257 11.40 -7.14 11.15
CA TRP A 257 11.37 -7.23 9.68
C TRP A 257 11.16 -5.88 8.99
N GLY A 258 11.43 -4.77 9.70
CA GLY A 258 11.40 -3.44 9.14
C GLY A 258 12.25 -3.34 7.86
N HIS A 259 11.75 -2.59 6.90
CA HIS A 259 12.40 -2.40 5.60
C HIS A 259 13.79 -1.80 5.74
N GLY A 260 14.79 -2.38 5.05
CA GLY A 260 16.17 -1.89 5.04
C GLY A 260 16.95 -2.13 6.33
N MET A 261 16.43 -2.89 7.29
CA MET A 261 17.15 -3.29 8.49
C MET A 261 18.06 -4.49 8.19
N TRP A 262 19.33 -4.42 8.61
CA TRP A 262 20.26 -5.52 8.38
C TRP A 262 19.96 -6.74 9.24
N LYS A 263 19.75 -7.90 8.61
CA LYS A 263 19.38 -9.18 9.26
C LYS A 263 20.38 -10.31 9.00
N GLY A 264 21.56 -9.98 8.42
CA GLY A 264 22.59 -10.95 8.03
C GLY A 264 22.65 -11.17 6.52
N GLU A 265 23.54 -12.07 6.08
CA GLU A 265 23.79 -12.36 4.65
C GLU A 265 22.54 -12.94 3.96
N LEU A 266 21.77 -13.75 4.68
CA LEU A 266 20.44 -14.25 4.32
C LEU A 266 19.67 -14.55 5.60
N ALA A 267 18.46 -14.03 5.68
CA ALA A 267 17.52 -14.33 6.76
C ALA A 267 16.13 -14.58 6.17
N ILE A 268 15.41 -15.54 6.74
CA ILE A 268 14.06 -15.93 6.37
C ILE A 268 13.29 -16.19 7.66
N ALA A 269 12.03 -15.80 7.72
CA ALA A 269 11.12 -16.20 8.77
C ALA A 269 9.67 -16.14 8.33
N GLY A 270 8.82 -16.86 9.04
CA GLY A 270 7.36 -16.75 8.96
C GLY A 270 6.77 -16.27 10.26
N GLU A 271 5.63 -15.64 10.17
CA GLU A 271 4.80 -15.29 11.31
C GLU A 271 3.32 -15.29 10.94
N SER A 272 2.48 -15.40 11.96
CA SER A 272 1.04 -15.34 11.77
C SER A 272 0.37 -14.75 13.01
N TRP A 273 -0.80 -14.15 12.79
CA TRP A 273 -1.63 -13.59 13.87
C TRP A 273 -3.09 -13.59 13.47
N ARG A 274 -3.95 -13.58 14.49
CA ARG A 274 -5.39 -13.34 14.31
C ARG A 274 -5.69 -11.86 14.52
N GLU A 275 -6.53 -11.30 13.71
CA GLU A 275 -6.92 -9.89 13.83
C GLU A 275 -7.55 -9.59 15.20
N GLU A 276 -8.35 -10.51 15.74
CA GLU A 276 -9.02 -10.38 17.03
C GLU A 276 -8.08 -10.35 18.26
N ASP A 277 -6.86 -10.88 18.11
CA ASP A 277 -5.85 -10.96 19.19
C ASP A 277 -4.91 -9.75 19.20
N LEU A 278 -4.99 -8.88 18.19
CA LEU A 278 -4.10 -7.72 18.07
C LEU A 278 -4.61 -6.53 18.87
N ASP A 279 -3.68 -5.83 19.53
CA ASP A 279 -3.94 -4.45 19.96
C ASP A 279 -4.02 -3.55 18.73
N PRO A 280 -5.21 -3.02 18.38
CA PRO A 280 -5.36 -2.19 17.19
C PRO A 280 -4.60 -0.88 17.28
N MET A 281 -4.17 -0.46 18.48
CA MET A 281 -3.42 0.78 18.71
C MET A 281 -1.92 0.58 18.87
N ALA A 282 -1.42 -0.66 18.84
CA ALA A 282 0.03 -0.89 18.82
C ALA A 282 0.67 -0.28 17.54
N TYR A 283 1.87 0.27 17.68
CA TYR A 283 2.56 1.02 16.63
C TYR A 283 2.68 0.22 15.32
N ASP A 284 3.03 -1.06 15.39
CA ASP A 284 3.20 -1.95 14.24
C ASP A 284 1.86 -2.35 13.58
N ASN A 285 0.73 -2.06 14.22
CA ASN A 285 -0.61 -2.36 13.72
C ASN A 285 -1.32 -1.16 13.07
N GLN A 286 -0.71 0.05 13.06
CA GLN A 286 -1.37 1.25 12.55
C GLN A 286 -1.35 1.41 11.03
N HIS A 287 -0.35 0.82 10.36
CA HIS A 287 -0.30 0.86 8.90
C HIS A 287 -1.10 -0.30 8.34
N ILE A 288 -2.21 0.02 7.71
CA ILE A 288 -3.17 -0.99 7.20
C ILE A 288 -3.57 -0.73 5.76
N GLN A 289 -3.94 -1.80 5.06
CA GLN A 289 -4.74 -1.73 3.85
C GLN A 289 -6.07 -2.44 4.10
N GLN A 290 -7.19 -1.73 3.93
CA GLN A 290 -8.50 -2.36 3.91
C GLN A 290 -8.90 -2.63 2.47
N VAL A 291 -9.13 -3.90 2.12
CA VAL A 291 -9.83 -4.22 0.87
C VAL A 291 -11.23 -3.61 0.97
N VAL A 292 -11.64 -2.88 -0.05
CA VAL A 292 -12.90 -2.16 -0.07
C VAL A 292 -13.74 -2.53 -1.27
N ARG A 293 -15.05 -2.60 -1.06
CA ARG A 293 -16.03 -2.43 -2.12
C ARG A 293 -16.23 -0.93 -2.34
N ALA A 294 -16.05 -0.49 -3.57
CA ALA A 294 -16.23 0.90 -3.97
C ALA A 294 -17.54 1.06 -4.75
N ARG A 295 -18.23 2.19 -4.56
CA ARG A 295 -19.47 2.52 -5.28
C ARG A 295 -19.41 3.93 -5.83
N HIS A 296 -19.78 4.08 -7.10
CA HIS A 296 -19.99 5.36 -7.76
C HIS A 296 -21.28 5.29 -8.56
N GLY A 297 -22.36 5.92 -8.08
CA GLY A 297 -23.70 5.69 -8.63
C GLY A 297 -24.07 4.20 -8.60
N ASP A 298 -24.43 3.65 -9.75
CA ASP A 298 -24.74 2.23 -9.90
C ASP A 298 -23.52 1.34 -10.16
N GLN A 299 -22.33 1.93 -10.36
CA GLN A 299 -21.12 1.19 -10.61
C GLN A 299 -20.53 0.65 -9.31
N VAL A 300 -20.03 -0.59 -9.36
CA VAL A 300 -19.36 -1.25 -8.26
C VAL A 300 -17.92 -1.58 -8.68
N GLY A 301 -16.98 -1.15 -7.87
CA GLY A 301 -15.57 -1.45 -8.02
C GLY A 301 -15.01 -2.17 -6.80
N VAL A 302 -13.76 -2.59 -6.90
CA VAL A 302 -12.99 -3.19 -5.81
C VAL A 302 -11.59 -2.61 -5.79
N GLY A 303 -11.05 -2.41 -4.61
CA GLY A 303 -9.71 -1.89 -4.43
C GLY A 303 -9.27 -2.00 -2.99
N VAL A 304 -8.37 -1.13 -2.60
CA VAL A 304 -7.94 -0.99 -1.21
C VAL A 304 -8.00 0.47 -0.78
N LEU A 305 -8.18 0.71 0.52
CA LEU A 305 -7.79 1.95 1.17
C LEU A 305 -6.61 1.67 2.08
N GLU A 306 -5.44 2.14 1.70
CA GLU A 306 -4.27 2.18 2.57
C GLU A 306 -4.38 3.37 3.49
N GLN A 307 -4.11 3.13 4.77
CA GLN A 307 -4.20 4.13 5.83
C GLN A 307 -2.93 4.08 6.66
N LEU A 308 -2.27 5.22 6.78
CA LEU A 308 -1.19 5.44 7.72
C LEU A 308 -1.48 6.74 8.46
N ALA A 309 -2.02 6.61 9.67
CA ALA A 309 -2.45 7.73 10.50
C ALA A 309 -1.71 7.70 11.83
N PHE A 310 -0.51 8.28 11.86
CA PHE A 310 0.23 8.56 13.09
C PHE A 310 0.17 10.04 13.42
N GLY A 311 0.00 10.36 14.70
CA GLY A 311 0.06 11.74 15.18
C GLY A 311 -1.28 12.46 15.13
N LEU A 312 -1.17 13.77 15.22
CA LEU A 312 -2.27 14.69 15.35
C LEU A 312 -3.05 14.82 14.05
N HIS A 313 -4.37 14.95 14.16
CA HIS A 313 -5.22 15.32 13.03
C HIS A 313 -6.53 15.94 13.51
N ASP A 314 -6.70 17.24 13.30
CA ASP A 314 -7.78 18.03 13.87
C ASP A 314 -9.17 17.56 13.43
N ARG A 315 -9.34 17.24 12.13
CA ARG A 315 -10.61 16.75 11.58
C ARG A 315 -11.11 15.50 12.27
N TYR A 316 -10.20 14.60 12.68
CA TYR A 316 -10.53 13.31 13.30
C TYR A 316 -10.30 13.31 14.81
N GLY A 317 -9.94 14.46 15.39
CA GLY A 317 -9.77 14.62 16.83
C GLY A 317 -8.60 13.85 17.42
N PHE A 318 -7.61 13.48 16.60
CA PHE A 318 -6.37 12.84 17.04
C PHE A 318 -5.46 13.90 17.67
N LYS A 319 -5.01 13.66 18.89
CA LYS A 319 -4.27 14.62 19.72
C LYS A 319 -2.87 14.16 20.12
N GLU A 320 -2.61 12.87 19.96
CA GLU A 320 -1.35 12.22 20.32
C GLU A 320 -0.83 11.37 19.15
N LEU A 321 0.34 10.75 19.33
CA LEU A 321 0.92 9.90 18.30
C LEU A 321 0.02 8.70 17.98
N LEU A 322 -0.59 8.09 18.98
CA LEU A 322 -1.32 6.82 18.90
C LEU A 322 -2.62 6.82 19.73
N ASP A 323 -3.25 7.95 19.97
CA ASP A 323 -4.57 7.95 20.60
C ASP A 323 -5.63 7.36 19.64
N PRO A 324 -6.59 6.58 20.16
CA PRO A 324 -7.67 6.03 19.34
C PRO A 324 -8.67 7.10 18.91
N ALA A 325 -9.40 6.83 17.83
CA ALA A 325 -10.51 7.68 17.43
C ALA A 325 -11.53 7.78 18.59
N PRO A 326 -11.94 9.02 18.95
CA PRO A 326 -13.04 9.21 19.87
C PRO A 326 -14.34 8.59 19.33
N LEU A 327 -15.31 8.34 20.22
CA LEU A 327 -16.65 7.94 19.81
C LEU A 327 -17.24 8.98 18.87
N ASP A 328 -17.89 8.52 17.80
CA ASP A 328 -18.63 9.35 16.85
C ASP A 328 -17.82 10.43 16.11
N VAL A 329 -16.55 10.17 15.84
CA VAL A 329 -15.71 11.07 15.06
C VAL A 329 -15.75 10.75 13.58
N GLY A 330 -15.96 11.79 12.81
CA GLY A 330 -16.13 11.78 11.38
C GLY A 330 -17.61 11.68 10.98
N THR A 331 -17.94 12.31 9.88
CA THR A 331 -19.28 12.24 9.26
C THR A 331 -19.12 12.15 7.75
N ILE A 332 -19.96 11.37 7.12
CA ILE A 332 -20.14 11.40 5.67
C ILE A 332 -21.34 12.32 5.40
N GLY A 333 -21.08 13.42 4.69
CA GLY A 333 -22.06 14.43 4.37
C GLY A 333 -21.92 14.96 2.95
N PRO A 334 -22.67 15.99 2.56
CA PRO A 334 -22.39 16.71 1.32
C PRO A 334 -20.99 17.32 1.36
N TRP A 335 -20.36 17.45 0.22
CA TRP A 335 -19.05 18.12 0.07
C TRP A 335 -19.20 19.64 0.21
#